data_73d81b76b541908b04c916757e01987b
#
_entry.id   73d81b76b541908b04c916757e01987b
#
_cell.length_a   1.000
_cell.length_b   1.000
_cell.length_c   1.000
_cell.angle_alpha   90.00
_cell.angle_beta   90.00
_cell.angle_gamma   90.00
#
_symmetry.space_group_name_H-M   'P 1'
#
loop_
_entity.id
_entity.type
_entity.pdbx_description
1 polymer ?
#
loop_
_entity_poly.entity_id
_entity_poly.type
_entity_poly.pdbx_seq_one_letter_code
_entity_poly.pdbx_strand_id
1 'polypeptide(L)'
;MGKERDTMNGLVIILIGIVVLAAAYIFYGRWLARKWGIDPKAKTPAYTKEDGVDYVPSSKFTVFSHQFSSIAGAGPVTGPILASVFGWVPVLLWLLVGGIFFGAVQDFGSLYASVKNEGKSIGMIVEKYIGKIGRKLFMIFCWLFTLLVIAAFTDMVAGTFNAK
;
A
#
# COMPACT_ATOMS: atom_id res chain seq x y z
N MET A 1 26.26 -10.97 36.49
CA MET A 1 26.73 -10.68 35.12
C MET A 1 25.53 -10.25 34.30
N GLY A 2 25.26 -8.94 34.23
CA GLY A 2 24.14 -8.37 33.51
C GLY A 2 24.39 -8.50 32.00
N LYS A 3 23.49 -9.20 31.34
CA LYS A 3 23.40 -9.21 29.89
C LYS A 3 22.96 -7.80 29.48
N GLU A 4 23.89 -6.94 29.07
CA GLU A 4 23.55 -5.71 28.31
C GLU A 4 22.70 -6.15 27.11
N ARG A 5 21.41 -5.93 27.20
CA ARG A 5 20.56 -5.97 26.03
C ARG A 5 20.95 -4.73 25.25
N ASP A 6 21.58 -4.92 24.12
CA ASP A 6 21.75 -3.88 23.12
C ASP A 6 20.36 -3.38 22.73
N THR A 7 19.84 -2.47 23.52
CA THR A 7 18.63 -1.72 23.19
C THR A 7 19.05 -0.68 22.15
N MET A 8 18.98 -1.05 20.89
CA MET A 8 19.14 -0.04 19.84
C MET A 8 18.18 1.12 20.13
N ASN A 9 18.72 2.32 20.14
CA ASN A 9 17.94 3.53 20.35
C ASN A 9 16.87 3.63 19.24
N GLY A 10 15.61 3.83 19.59
CA GLY A 10 14.50 3.96 18.64
C GLY A 10 14.78 5.01 17.55
N LEU A 11 15.52 6.07 17.88
CA LEU A 11 15.95 7.08 16.92
C LEU A 11 16.88 6.51 15.83
N VAL A 12 17.78 5.60 16.20
CA VAL A 12 18.67 4.92 15.22
C VAL A 12 17.85 4.03 14.29
N ILE A 13 16.85 3.31 14.80
CA ILE A 13 15.95 2.48 14.00
C ILE A 13 15.18 3.34 12.99
N ILE A 14 14.64 4.48 13.43
CA ILE A 14 13.94 5.41 12.54
C ILE A 14 14.86 5.96 11.46
N LEU A 15 16.08 6.37 11.81
CA LEU A 15 17.05 6.90 10.85
C LEU A 15 17.45 5.83 9.82
N ILE A 16 17.70 4.60 10.24
CA ILE A 16 17.96 3.48 9.32
C ILE A 16 16.77 3.29 8.38
N GLY A 17 15.55 3.28 8.91
CA GLY A 17 14.32 3.15 8.14
C GLY A 17 14.21 4.23 7.07
N ILE A 18 14.39 5.50 7.44
CA ILE A 18 14.33 6.63 6.51
C ILE A 18 15.37 6.50 5.41
N VAL A 19 16.62 6.18 5.75
CA VAL A 19 17.71 6.04 4.75
C VAL A 19 17.43 4.89 3.79
N VAL A 20 17.02 3.73 4.29
CA VAL A 20 16.72 2.56 3.46
C VAL A 20 15.52 2.82 2.55
N LEU A 21 14.45 3.40 3.05
CA LEU A 21 13.26 3.72 2.24
C LEU A 21 13.55 4.80 1.21
N ALA A 22 14.31 5.83 1.55
CA ALA A 22 14.75 6.85 0.60
C ALA A 22 15.64 6.26 -0.51
N ALA A 23 16.60 5.40 -0.15
CA ALA A 23 17.42 4.70 -1.13
C ALA A 23 16.58 3.79 -2.04
N ALA A 24 15.64 3.02 -1.49
CA ALA A 24 14.74 2.20 -2.26
C ALA A 24 13.88 3.05 -3.22
N TYR A 25 13.33 4.17 -2.78
CA TYR A 25 12.58 5.09 -3.63
C TYR A 25 13.44 5.63 -4.78
N ILE A 26 14.66 6.09 -4.50
CA ILE A 26 15.53 6.70 -5.50
C ILE A 26 16.05 5.66 -6.51
N PHE A 27 16.53 4.52 -6.05
CA PHE A 27 17.16 3.53 -6.93
C PHE A 27 16.16 2.53 -7.48
N TYR A 28 15.45 1.82 -6.60
CA TYR A 28 14.53 0.76 -6.99
C TYR A 28 13.26 1.30 -7.65
N GLY A 29 12.65 2.34 -7.09
CA GLY A 29 11.46 2.97 -7.66
C GLY A 29 11.72 3.53 -9.06
N ARG A 30 12.86 4.22 -9.27
CA ARG A 30 13.23 4.71 -10.61
C ARG A 30 13.55 3.59 -11.59
N TRP A 31 14.22 2.54 -11.13
CA TRP A 31 14.48 1.36 -11.97
C TRP A 31 13.16 0.71 -12.40
N LEU A 32 12.23 0.52 -11.48
CA LEU A 32 10.92 -0.06 -11.74
C LEU A 32 10.10 0.78 -12.72
N ALA A 33 10.07 2.10 -12.52
CA ALA A 33 9.40 3.03 -13.43
C ALA A 33 9.94 2.95 -14.86
N ARG A 34 11.27 2.87 -15.02
CA ARG A 34 11.91 2.67 -16.32
C ARG A 34 11.58 1.32 -16.93
N LYS A 35 11.61 0.26 -16.11
CA LYS A 35 11.31 -1.11 -16.55
C LYS A 35 9.87 -1.25 -17.07
N TRP A 36 8.94 -0.53 -16.47
CA TRP A 36 7.54 -0.52 -16.88
C TRP A 36 7.24 0.48 -18.01
N GLY A 37 8.23 1.27 -18.42
CA GLY A 37 8.07 2.23 -19.51
C GLY A 37 7.16 3.41 -19.16
N ILE A 38 7.24 3.88 -17.90
CA ILE A 38 6.45 5.03 -17.46
C ILE A 38 7.05 6.30 -18.04
N ASP A 39 6.26 7.03 -18.81
CA ASP A 39 6.61 8.35 -19.31
C ASP A 39 6.05 9.43 -18.36
N PRO A 40 6.93 10.17 -17.65
CA PRO A 40 6.50 11.22 -16.74
C PRO A 40 5.86 12.44 -17.44
N LYS A 41 5.97 12.54 -18.75
CA LYS A 41 5.36 13.61 -19.56
C LYS A 41 4.00 13.21 -20.15
N ALA A 42 3.64 11.93 -20.08
CA ALA A 42 2.37 11.46 -20.58
C ALA A 42 1.20 12.07 -19.77
N LYS A 43 0.21 12.58 -20.47
CA LYS A 43 -1.02 13.07 -19.84
C LYS A 43 -1.83 11.88 -19.34
N THR A 44 -2.28 11.98 -18.09
CA THR A 44 -3.14 10.95 -17.49
C THR A 44 -4.58 11.06 -18.03
N PRO A 45 -5.40 10.02 -17.89
CA PRO A 45 -6.81 10.03 -18.32
C PRO A 45 -7.61 11.20 -17.75
N ALA A 46 -7.31 11.67 -16.54
CA ALA A 46 -7.95 12.85 -15.95
C ALA A 46 -7.81 14.13 -16.79
N TYR A 47 -6.71 14.25 -17.56
CA TYR A 47 -6.50 15.38 -18.49
C TYR A 47 -6.94 15.10 -19.92
N THR A 48 -6.88 13.84 -20.38
CA THR A 48 -7.22 13.51 -21.77
C THR A 48 -8.69 13.24 -21.98
N LYS A 49 -9.41 12.93 -20.91
CA LYS A 49 -10.85 12.60 -20.90
C LYS A 49 -11.63 13.48 -19.93
N GLU A 50 -11.11 14.65 -19.62
CA GLU A 50 -11.74 15.57 -18.67
C GLU A 50 -13.20 15.82 -19.05
N ASP A 51 -14.12 15.49 -18.14
CA ASP A 51 -15.57 15.65 -18.30
C ASP A 51 -16.23 16.43 -17.16
N GLY A 52 -15.43 16.80 -16.16
CA GLY A 52 -15.89 17.52 -14.97
C GLY A 52 -16.65 16.68 -13.94
N VAL A 53 -16.84 15.38 -14.18
CA VAL A 53 -17.58 14.47 -13.28
C VAL A 53 -16.70 13.28 -12.88
N ASP A 54 -16.36 12.40 -13.83
CA ASP A 54 -15.57 11.19 -13.59
C ASP A 54 -14.06 11.44 -13.77
N TYR A 55 -13.72 12.32 -14.71
CA TYR A 55 -12.33 12.67 -15.02
C TYR A 55 -12.09 14.15 -14.69
N VAL A 56 -11.62 14.39 -13.48
CA VAL A 56 -11.30 15.74 -13.01
C VAL A 56 -9.82 15.82 -12.63
N PRO A 57 -9.04 16.69 -13.29
CA PRO A 57 -7.65 16.90 -12.89
C PRO A 57 -7.55 17.41 -11.47
N SER A 58 -6.77 16.72 -10.66
CA SER A 58 -6.54 17.07 -9.26
C SER A 58 -5.09 17.48 -9.01
N SER A 59 -4.85 18.26 -7.97
CA SER A 59 -3.50 18.66 -7.58
C SER A 59 -2.68 17.44 -7.14
N LYS A 60 -1.36 17.48 -7.34
CA LYS A 60 -0.47 16.40 -6.90
C LYS A 60 -0.59 16.11 -5.41
N PHE A 61 -0.79 17.16 -4.61
CA PHE A 61 -0.97 17.02 -3.17
C PHE A 61 -2.27 16.31 -2.82
N THR A 62 -3.36 16.63 -3.50
CA THR A 62 -4.67 15.96 -3.30
C THR A 62 -4.58 14.46 -3.61
N VAL A 63 -3.96 14.11 -4.75
CA VAL A 63 -3.78 12.71 -5.15
C VAL A 63 -2.90 11.97 -4.15
N PHE A 64 -1.80 12.58 -3.72
CA PHE A 64 -0.91 12.00 -2.70
C PHE A 64 -1.64 11.79 -1.37
N SER A 65 -2.37 12.80 -0.88
CA SER A 65 -3.10 12.71 0.39
C SER A 65 -4.16 11.62 0.37
N HIS A 66 -4.89 11.51 -0.73
CA HIS A 66 -5.90 10.46 -0.91
C HIS A 66 -5.26 9.07 -0.91
N GLN A 67 -4.18 8.88 -1.66
CA GLN A 67 -3.46 7.61 -1.73
C GLN A 67 -2.87 7.24 -0.37
N PHE A 68 -2.25 8.19 0.31
CA PHE A 68 -1.71 7.97 1.66
C PHE A 68 -2.80 7.56 2.65
N SER A 69 -3.95 8.25 2.66
CA SER A 69 -5.06 7.93 3.54
C SER A 69 -5.66 6.55 3.27
N SER A 70 -5.66 6.12 2.01
CA SER A 70 -6.16 4.80 1.62
C SER A 70 -5.26 3.66 2.09
N ILE A 71 -3.94 3.90 2.16
CA ILE A 71 -2.94 2.92 2.61
C ILE A 71 -2.79 2.93 4.13
N ALA A 72 -2.75 4.12 4.75
CA ALA A 72 -2.49 4.31 6.19
C ALA A 72 -3.72 4.00 7.06
N GLY A 73 -4.31 2.81 6.88
CA GLY A 73 -5.39 2.30 7.72
C GLY A 73 -4.89 1.74 9.06
N ALA A 74 -5.78 1.12 9.84
CA ALA A 74 -5.46 0.55 11.14
C ALA A 74 -4.42 -0.59 11.03
N GLY A 75 -4.45 -1.40 9.97
CA GLY A 75 -3.53 -2.52 9.75
C GLY A 75 -2.04 -2.14 9.81
N PRO A 76 -1.58 -1.14 9.05
CA PRO A 76 -0.20 -0.65 9.10
C PRO A 76 0.26 -0.17 10.48
N VAL A 77 -0.66 0.25 11.34
CA VAL A 77 -0.34 0.68 12.72
C VAL A 77 -0.35 -0.52 13.68
N THR A 78 -1.44 -1.30 13.69
CA THR A 78 -1.62 -2.40 14.64
C THR A 78 -0.78 -3.63 14.30
N GLY A 79 -0.54 -3.88 13.01
CA GLY A 79 0.26 -5.03 12.55
C GLY A 79 1.66 -5.08 13.16
N PRO A 80 2.48 -4.03 13.04
CA PRO A 80 3.80 -3.97 13.66
C PRO A 80 3.76 -4.08 15.18
N ILE A 81 2.74 -3.50 15.85
CA ILE A 81 2.56 -3.61 17.30
C ILE A 81 2.33 -5.06 17.70
N LEU A 82 1.40 -5.75 17.04
CA LEU A 82 1.12 -7.17 17.30
C LEU A 82 2.33 -8.06 16.97
N ALA A 83 3.03 -7.76 15.87
CA ALA A 83 4.21 -8.51 15.45
C ALA A 83 5.41 -8.30 16.40
N SER A 84 5.40 -7.28 17.24
CA SER A 84 6.50 -7.00 18.19
C SER A 84 6.78 -8.13 19.18
N VAL A 85 5.83 -9.04 19.39
CA VAL A 85 6.02 -10.26 20.18
C VAL A 85 7.12 -11.18 19.61
N PHE A 86 7.39 -11.11 18.31
CA PHE A 86 8.45 -11.85 17.64
C PHE A 86 9.84 -11.18 17.75
N GLY A 87 9.89 -9.99 18.36
CA GLY A 87 11.09 -9.18 18.47
C GLY A 87 11.15 -8.07 17.42
N TRP A 88 11.92 -7.02 17.70
CA TRP A 88 11.99 -5.83 16.85
C TRP A 88 12.73 -6.06 15.52
N VAL A 89 13.75 -6.94 15.50
CA VAL A 89 14.55 -7.19 14.28
C VAL A 89 13.74 -7.85 13.18
N PRO A 90 13.02 -8.97 13.41
CA PRO A 90 12.15 -9.56 12.39
C PRO A 90 11.09 -8.58 11.87
N VAL A 91 10.50 -7.79 12.78
CA VAL A 91 9.48 -6.79 12.41
C VAL A 91 10.07 -5.71 11.53
N LEU A 92 11.23 -5.14 11.90
CA LEU A 92 11.91 -4.12 11.11
C LEU A 92 12.29 -4.66 9.72
N LEU A 93 12.86 -5.85 9.64
CA LEU A 93 13.21 -6.47 8.37
C LEU A 93 11.97 -6.67 7.49
N TRP A 94 10.86 -7.14 8.07
CA TRP A 94 9.61 -7.31 7.33
C TRP A 94 9.03 -5.98 6.86
N LEU A 95 9.05 -4.95 7.70
CA LEU A 95 8.58 -3.60 7.32
C LEU A 95 9.39 -3.02 6.17
N LEU A 96 10.71 -3.17 6.19
CA LEU A 96 11.57 -2.64 5.14
C LEU A 96 11.48 -3.48 3.86
N VAL A 97 11.73 -4.78 3.95
CA VAL A 97 11.74 -5.67 2.77
C VAL A 97 10.32 -5.84 2.22
N GLY A 98 9.35 -6.15 3.07
CA GLY A 98 7.95 -6.30 2.70
C GLY A 98 7.36 -5.01 2.15
N GLY A 99 7.62 -3.88 2.81
CA GLY A 99 7.18 -2.56 2.36
C GLY A 99 7.74 -2.17 1.00
N ILE A 100 9.03 -2.42 0.74
CA ILE A 100 9.68 -2.06 -0.53
C ILE A 100 9.26 -3.00 -1.66
N PHE A 101 9.39 -4.32 -1.47
CA PHE A 101 9.27 -5.28 -2.57
C PHE A 101 7.86 -5.81 -2.80
N PHE A 102 7.00 -5.75 -1.78
CA PHE A 102 5.60 -6.19 -1.91
C PHE A 102 4.64 -5.00 -1.87
N GLY A 103 4.59 -4.24 -0.78
CA GLY A 103 3.63 -3.14 -0.61
C GLY A 103 3.78 -2.06 -1.68
N ALA A 104 4.94 -1.41 -1.75
CA ALA A 104 5.16 -0.30 -2.68
C ALA A 104 5.06 -0.74 -4.16
N VAL A 105 5.50 -1.95 -4.50
CA VAL A 105 5.39 -2.49 -5.87
C VAL A 105 3.94 -2.75 -6.24
N GLN A 106 3.16 -3.31 -5.31
CA GLN A 106 1.72 -3.56 -5.53
C GLN A 106 0.96 -2.25 -5.72
N ASP A 107 1.16 -1.28 -4.85
CA ASP A 107 0.47 0.00 -4.90
C ASP A 107 0.82 0.78 -6.17
N PHE A 108 2.10 0.86 -6.49
CA PHE A 108 2.59 1.50 -7.71
C PHE A 108 2.09 0.78 -8.97
N GLY A 109 2.09 -0.57 -8.96
CA GLY A 109 1.59 -1.40 -10.04
C GLY A 109 0.10 -1.22 -10.28
N SER A 110 -0.69 -1.19 -9.22
CA SER A 110 -2.13 -0.99 -9.27
C SER A 110 -2.49 0.38 -9.85
N LEU A 111 -1.81 1.43 -9.37
CA LEU A 111 -1.98 2.80 -9.86
C LEU A 111 -1.60 2.90 -11.34
N TYR A 112 -0.43 2.36 -11.72
CA TYR A 112 0.03 2.36 -13.11
C TYR A 112 -0.92 1.58 -14.03
N ALA A 113 -1.36 0.40 -13.61
CA ALA A 113 -2.31 -0.42 -14.36
C ALA A 113 -3.65 0.32 -14.57
N SER A 114 -4.14 1.02 -13.54
CA SER A 114 -5.35 1.84 -13.65
C SER A 114 -5.17 2.99 -14.63
N VAL A 115 -4.10 3.77 -14.50
CA VAL A 115 -3.81 4.89 -15.41
C VAL A 115 -3.66 4.40 -16.86
N LYS A 116 -2.95 3.30 -17.09
CA LYS A 116 -2.75 2.70 -18.42
C LYS A 116 -4.05 2.14 -19.02
N ASN A 117 -5.03 1.80 -18.19
CA ASN A 117 -6.34 1.32 -18.60
C ASN A 117 -7.43 2.38 -18.37
N GLU A 118 -7.13 3.65 -18.64
CA GLU A 118 -8.10 4.75 -18.68
C GLU A 118 -8.75 5.05 -17.32
N GLY A 119 -8.04 4.84 -16.22
CA GLY A 119 -8.57 5.04 -14.85
C GLY A 119 -9.53 3.96 -14.36
N LYS A 120 -9.57 2.80 -15.04
CA LYS A 120 -10.48 1.70 -14.68
C LYS A 120 -10.07 1.02 -13.38
N SER A 121 -11.07 0.53 -12.65
CA SER A 121 -10.86 -0.29 -11.45
C SER A 121 -10.23 -1.64 -11.79
N ILE A 122 -9.58 -2.27 -10.81
CA ILE A 122 -8.95 -3.59 -10.98
C ILE A 122 -9.95 -4.64 -11.49
N GLY A 123 -11.20 -4.62 -11.02
CA GLY A 123 -12.24 -5.54 -11.50
C GLY A 123 -12.50 -5.42 -13.01
N MET A 124 -12.48 -4.20 -13.54
CA MET A 124 -12.63 -3.96 -14.99
C MET A 124 -11.38 -4.36 -15.76
N ILE A 125 -10.20 -4.18 -15.17
CA ILE A 125 -8.94 -4.62 -15.76
C ILE A 125 -8.88 -6.15 -15.83
N VAL A 126 -9.30 -6.84 -14.77
CA VAL A 126 -9.40 -8.31 -14.74
C VAL A 126 -10.38 -8.79 -15.82
N GLU A 127 -11.51 -8.12 -16.02
CA GLU A 127 -12.43 -8.46 -17.10
C GLU A 127 -11.79 -8.34 -18.47
N LYS A 128 -11.03 -7.26 -18.69
CA LYS A 128 -10.36 -7.00 -19.97
C LYS A 128 -9.33 -8.06 -20.34
N TYR A 129 -8.54 -8.55 -19.38
CA TYR A 129 -7.41 -9.45 -19.63
C TYR A 129 -7.70 -10.92 -19.34
N ILE A 130 -8.64 -11.22 -18.45
CA ILE A 130 -8.96 -12.59 -18.00
C ILE A 130 -10.39 -12.98 -18.42
N GLY A 131 -11.27 -11.99 -18.56
CA GLY A 131 -12.66 -12.20 -18.97
C GLY A 131 -13.67 -12.07 -17.83
N LYS A 132 -14.96 -12.20 -18.18
CA LYS A 132 -16.10 -11.97 -17.28
C LYS A 132 -16.12 -12.91 -16.07
N ILE A 133 -15.68 -14.16 -16.24
CA ILE A 133 -15.61 -15.15 -15.14
C ILE A 133 -14.55 -14.70 -14.12
N GLY A 134 -13.37 -14.28 -14.60
CA GLY A 134 -12.30 -13.75 -13.75
C GLY A 134 -12.77 -12.54 -12.94
N ARG A 135 -13.49 -11.60 -13.56
CA ARG A 135 -14.08 -10.45 -12.86
C ARG A 135 -15.05 -10.91 -11.75
N LYS A 136 -15.97 -11.85 -12.06
CA LYS A 136 -16.94 -12.34 -11.06
C LYS A 136 -16.22 -12.98 -9.86
N LEU A 137 -15.27 -13.84 -10.10
CA LEU A 137 -14.48 -14.48 -9.04
C LEU A 137 -13.71 -13.44 -8.21
N PHE A 138 -13.08 -12.47 -8.86
CA PHE A 138 -12.40 -11.38 -8.18
C PHE A 138 -13.34 -10.53 -7.31
N MET A 139 -14.55 -10.21 -7.80
CA MET A 139 -15.53 -9.45 -7.03
C MET A 139 -16.05 -10.24 -5.82
N ILE A 140 -16.29 -11.55 -5.96
CA ILE A 140 -16.65 -12.42 -4.84
C ILE A 140 -15.54 -12.47 -3.80
N PHE A 141 -14.28 -12.61 -4.24
CA PHE A 141 -13.13 -12.55 -3.35
C PHE A 141 -13.07 -11.22 -2.58
N CYS A 142 -13.18 -10.08 -3.28
CA CYS A 142 -13.20 -8.77 -2.63
C CYS A 142 -14.32 -8.62 -1.62
N TRP A 143 -15.50 -9.12 -1.94
CA TRP A 143 -16.65 -9.09 -1.03
C TRP A 143 -16.42 -9.92 0.24
N LEU A 144 -15.95 -11.17 0.09
CA LEU A 144 -15.61 -12.03 1.23
C LEU A 144 -14.47 -11.43 2.07
N PHE A 145 -13.44 -10.87 1.41
CA PHE A 145 -12.34 -10.20 2.09
C PHE A 145 -12.83 -8.98 2.90
N THR A 146 -13.74 -8.20 2.35
CA THR A 146 -14.33 -7.05 3.07
C THR A 146 -15.07 -7.49 4.32
N LEU A 147 -15.83 -8.59 4.27
CA LEU A 147 -16.50 -9.15 5.45
C LEU A 147 -15.50 -9.59 6.53
N LEU A 148 -14.42 -10.23 6.12
CA LEU A 148 -13.33 -10.62 7.03
C LEU A 148 -12.68 -9.41 7.70
N VAL A 149 -12.40 -8.36 6.94
CA VAL A 149 -11.82 -7.12 7.47
C VAL A 149 -12.78 -6.44 8.46
N ILE A 150 -14.07 -6.36 8.15
CA ILE A 150 -15.08 -5.80 9.05
C ILE A 150 -15.13 -6.62 10.35
N ALA A 151 -15.15 -7.94 10.26
CA ALA A 151 -15.16 -8.82 11.44
C ALA A 151 -13.93 -8.60 12.31
N ALA A 152 -12.72 -8.56 11.71
CA ALA A 152 -11.47 -8.36 12.42
C ALA A 152 -11.42 -7.00 13.14
N PHE A 153 -11.86 -5.93 12.48
CA PHE A 153 -11.89 -4.60 13.11
C PHE A 153 -12.96 -4.50 14.19
N THR A 154 -14.11 -5.14 14.00
CA THR A 154 -15.17 -5.20 15.01
C THR A 154 -14.66 -5.90 16.28
N ASP A 155 -13.98 -7.04 16.12
CA ASP A 155 -13.37 -7.78 17.24
C ASP A 155 -12.31 -6.93 17.96
N MET A 156 -11.45 -6.25 17.22
CA MET A 156 -10.43 -5.36 17.78
C MET A 156 -11.05 -4.21 18.58
N VAL A 157 -12.08 -3.56 18.07
CA VAL A 157 -12.81 -2.49 18.75
C VAL A 157 -13.55 -3.04 19.97
N ALA A 158 -14.24 -4.17 19.86
CA ALA A 158 -14.92 -4.81 20.98
C ALA A 158 -13.95 -5.17 22.12
N GLY A 159 -12.71 -5.60 21.76
CA GLY A 159 -11.66 -5.87 22.73
C GLY A 159 -11.27 -4.66 23.59
N THR A 160 -11.36 -3.44 23.03
CA THR A 160 -11.04 -2.20 23.78
C THR A 160 -12.04 -1.91 24.90
N PHE A 161 -13.28 -2.34 24.75
CA PHE A 161 -14.33 -2.19 25.79
C PHE A 161 -14.25 -3.25 26.90
N ASN A 162 -13.61 -4.39 26.61
CA ASN A 162 -13.44 -5.51 27.54
C ASN A 162 -12.08 -5.52 28.26
N ALA A 163 -11.21 -4.56 27.96
CA ALA A 163 -9.94 -4.42 28.64
C ALA A 163 -10.18 -4.01 30.11
N LYS A 164 -9.91 -4.96 31.04
CA LYS A 164 -9.90 -4.73 32.50
C LYS A 164 -8.53 -4.19 32.91
#